data_262681e7ba775cdf2d6e672b7e24f3f5
#
_entry.id   262681e7ba775cdf2d6e672b7e24f3f5
#
_cell.length_a   1.000
_cell.length_b   1.000
_cell.length_c   1.000
_cell.angle_alpha   90.00
_cell.angle_beta   90.00
_cell.angle_gamma   90.00
#
_symmetry.space_group_name_H-M   'P 1'
#
loop_
_entity.id
_entity.type
_entity.pdbx_description
1 polymer ?
#
loop_
_entity_poly.entity_id
_entity_poly.type
_entity_poly.pdbx_seq_one_letter_code
_entity_poly.pdbx_strand_id
1 'polypeptide(L)'
;MALLLACVGCTKKEPRGPGRIVTLASEVPGLSGLTVDDHGAFWAPGEDGDSVIRIDPETFGVTRYSVVGAPPGTDLEAMAWVDGTRFLLGTETQEKERLSDTILDGRLDAGRFVVNPVGNLDYARWQLAAPDNRGIEGICHVDGLFVLATELVERQRKGRWAPVGMFDPKTRSWTAHWVRLTSKTGRLAALSCKLVGESIVALAVERHYGVSRLLRFQIPRGPEGQWIEPTLAADLSELLSPLPNFEGLVWMEDGSAVVLTDNQHRTATGQPSRLYVIPSSAIQ
;
A
#
# COMPACT_ATOMS: atom_id res chain seq x y z
N MET A 1 -18.10 -42.93 -44.34
CA MET A 1 -18.40 -42.40 -42.97
C MET A 1 -17.18 -41.62 -42.52
N ALA A 2 -17.18 -40.32 -42.76
CA ALA A 2 -16.03 -39.45 -42.46
C ALA A 2 -16.25 -38.80 -41.08
N LEU A 3 -15.34 -39.02 -40.13
CA LEU A 3 -15.37 -38.46 -38.79
C LEU A 3 -14.76 -37.05 -38.88
N LEU A 4 -15.58 -36.01 -38.71
CA LEU A 4 -15.10 -34.65 -38.51
C LEU A 4 -14.65 -34.50 -37.04
N LEU A 5 -13.32 -34.39 -36.83
CA LEU A 5 -12.72 -33.90 -35.59
C LEU A 5 -12.96 -32.37 -35.53
N ALA A 6 -13.82 -31.94 -34.65
CA ALA A 6 -13.96 -30.52 -34.31
C ALA A 6 -12.76 -30.14 -33.41
N CYS A 7 -11.86 -29.32 -33.94
CA CYS A 7 -10.87 -28.61 -33.12
C CYS A 7 -11.59 -27.66 -32.18
N VAL A 8 -11.58 -28.00 -30.89
CA VAL A 8 -11.96 -27.07 -29.81
C VAL A 8 -10.94 -25.93 -29.84
N GLY A 9 -11.38 -24.77 -30.30
CA GLY A 9 -10.55 -23.58 -30.42
C GLY A 9 -9.98 -23.19 -29.05
N CYS A 10 -8.66 -23.26 -28.90
CA CYS A 10 -7.94 -22.53 -27.87
C CYS A 10 -8.19 -21.04 -28.11
N THR A 11 -9.12 -20.44 -27.41
CA THR A 11 -9.22 -18.99 -27.31
C THR A 11 -7.94 -18.51 -26.61
N LYS A 12 -7.00 -17.95 -27.37
CA LYS A 12 -5.89 -17.19 -26.82
C LYS A 12 -6.53 -16.09 -25.95
N LYS A 13 -6.35 -16.19 -24.64
CA LYS A 13 -6.70 -15.11 -23.72
C LYS A 13 -5.88 -13.90 -24.16
N GLU A 14 -6.55 -12.83 -24.61
CA GLU A 14 -5.85 -11.56 -24.88
C GLU A 14 -5.05 -11.14 -23.65
N PRO A 15 -3.81 -10.63 -23.84
CA PRO A 15 -3.01 -10.15 -22.72
C PRO A 15 -3.81 -9.02 -22.01
N ARG A 16 -4.12 -9.24 -20.74
CA ARG A 16 -4.82 -8.26 -19.91
C ARG A 16 -3.79 -7.19 -19.52
N GLY A 17 -3.71 -6.11 -20.28
CA GLY A 17 -2.90 -4.94 -19.92
C GLY A 17 -3.52 -4.15 -18.76
N PRO A 18 -2.79 -3.17 -18.19
CA PRO A 18 -3.37 -2.20 -17.28
C PRO A 18 -4.45 -1.41 -18.01
N GLY A 19 -5.57 -1.12 -17.33
CA GLY A 19 -6.70 -0.43 -17.96
C GLY A 19 -6.37 1.00 -18.39
N ARG A 20 -5.75 1.77 -17.50
CA ARG A 20 -5.38 3.17 -17.73
C ARG A 20 -4.07 3.49 -17.01
N ILE A 21 -3.23 4.29 -17.65
CA ILE A 21 -2.01 4.86 -17.05
C ILE A 21 -2.15 6.37 -17.09
N VAL A 22 -1.96 7.01 -15.94
CA VAL A 22 -2.02 8.47 -15.80
C VAL A 22 -0.66 8.95 -15.30
N THR A 23 -0.05 9.87 -16.04
CA THR A 23 1.17 10.56 -15.61
C THR A 23 0.76 11.77 -14.78
N LEU A 24 1.29 11.88 -13.58
CA LEU A 24 1.02 12.99 -12.69
C LEU A 24 1.96 14.17 -13.00
N ALA A 25 1.39 15.35 -13.12
CA ALA A 25 2.16 16.60 -13.20
C ALA A 25 2.56 17.05 -11.78
N SER A 26 3.25 16.18 -11.04
CA SER A 26 3.72 16.45 -9.69
C SER A 26 5.20 16.81 -9.71
N GLU A 27 5.54 17.92 -9.07
CA GLU A 27 6.93 18.32 -8.78
C GLU A 27 7.44 17.70 -7.47
N VAL A 28 6.57 16.97 -6.74
CA VAL A 28 6.95 16.27 -5.50
C VAL A 28 7.65 14.98 -5.90
N PRO A 29 8.92 14.83 -5.57
CA PRO A 29 9.63 13.58 -5.79
C PRO A 29 9.25 12.56 -4.72
N GLY A 30 9.40 11.26 -5.02
CA GLY A 30 9.20 10.20 -4.06
C GLY A 30 7.79 10.20 -3.47
N LEU A 31 6.77 9.97 -4.30
CA LEU A 31 5.44 9.77 -3.78
C LEU A 31 5.31 8.35 -3.25
N SER A 32 4.92 8.22 -2.00
CA SER A 32 4.67 6.96 -1.34
C SER A 32 3.25 6.90 -0.76
N GLY A 33 2.75 5.69 -0.50
CA GLY A 33 1.39 5.52 -0.04
C GLY A 33 0.33 6.06 -1.02
N LEU A 34 -0.89 5.61 -0.90
CA LEU A 34 -2.03 6.15 -1.66
C LEU A 34 -3.31 5.87 -0.89
N THR A 35 -4.17 6.88 -0.80
CA THR A 35 -5.54 6.71 -0.27
C THR A 35 -6.53 7.48 -1.13
N VAL A 36 -7.82 7.25 -0.90
CA VAL A 36 -8.91 7.97 -1.56
C VAL A 36 -9.88 8.49 -0.50
N ASP A 37 -10.32 9.74 -0.66
CA ASP A 37 -11.34 10.36 0.21
C ASP A 37 -12.77 10.04 -0.27
N ASP A 38 -13.77 10.50 0.48
CA ASP A 38 -15.19 10.31 0.18
C ASP A 38 -15.68 11.10 -1.05
N HIS A 39 -14.86 12.02 -1.59
CA HIS A 39 -15.11 12.72 -2.83
C HIS A 39 -14.41 12.09 -4.04
N GLY A 40 -13.70 10.96 -3.82
CA GLY A 40 -12.96 10.23 -4.86
C GLY A 40 -11.61 10.83 -5.20
N ALA A 41 -11.14 11.88 -4.51
CA ALA A 41 -9.81 12.43 -4.72
C ALA A 41 -8.76 11.51 -4.10
N PHE A 42 -7.67 11.29 -4.84
CA PHE A 42 -6.54 10.53 -4.32
C PHE A 42 -5.60 11.44 -3.53
N TRP A 43 -4.95 10.86 -2.54
CA TRP A 43 -3.98 11.54 -1.68
C TRP A 43 -2.75 10.67 -1.51
N ALA A 44 -1.57 11.31 -1.56
CA ALA A 44 -0.28 10.63 -1.38
C ALA A 44 0.70 11.56 -0.66
N PRO A 45 1.49 11.06 0.31
CA PRO A 45 2.58 11.81 0.91
C PRO A 45 3.82 11.80 -0.01
N GLY A 46 4.68 12.80 0.14
CA GLY A 46 6.06 12.76 -0.35
C GLY A 46 6.94 12.14 0.71
N GLU A 47 7.85 11.25 0.31
CA GLU A 47 8.76 10.53 1.20
C GLU A 47 9.59 11.46 2.10
N ASP A 48 10.01 12.62 1.58
CA ASP A 48 10.81 13.61 2.34
C ASP A 48 10.07 14.25 3.54
N GLY A 49 8.80 13.90 3.74
CA GLY A 49 8.00 14.33 4.88
C GLY A 49 7.55 15.80 4.84
N ASP A 50 7.85 16.53 3.77
CA ASP A 50 7.57 17.97 3.66
C ASP A 50 6.25 18.30 2.96
N SER A 51 5.63 17.31 2.31
CA SER A 51 4.45 17.54 1.49
C SER A 51 3.49 16.36 1.42
N VAL A 52 2.21 16.70 1.20
CA VAL A 52 1.16 15.78 0.80
C VAL A 52 0.52 16.34 -0.46
N ILE A 53 0.21 15.49 -1.42
CA ILE A 53 -0.51 15.88 -2.62
C ILE A 53 -1.94 15.37 -2.61
N ARG A 54 -2.85 16.18 -3.17
CA ARG A 54 -4.19 15.78 -3.58
C ARG A 54 -4.24 15.68 -5.10
N ILE A 55 -4.79 14.60 -5.60
CA ILE A 55 -4.96 14.35 -7.02
C ILE A 55 -6.45 14.37 -7.32
N ASP A 56 -6.88 15.26 -8.19
CA ASP A 56 -8.26 15.38 -8.61
C ASP A 56 -8.70 14.13 -9.42
N PRO A 57 -9.85 13.50 -9.12
CA PRO A 57 -10.24 12.25 -9.73
C PRO A 57 -10.62 12.36 -11.21
N GLU A 58 -11.03 13.55 -11.68
CA GLU A 58 -11.50 13.77 -13.05
C GLU A 58 -10.37 14.25 -13.95
N THR A 59 -9.65 15.28 -13.50
CA THR A 59 -8.61 15.96 -14.27
C THR A 59 -7.22 15.41 -14.05
N PHE A 60 -7.00 14.69 -12.93
CA PHE A 60 -5.69 14.27 -12.40
C PHE A 60 -4.76 15.45 -12.11
N GLY A 61 -5.34 16.65 -11.97
CA GLY A 61 -4.64 17.83 -11.49
C GLY A 61 -4.13 17.63 -10.07
N VAL A 62 -2.89 18.08 -9.81
CA VAL A 62 -2.21 17.89 -8.53
C VAL A 62 -2.22 19.19 -7.74
N THR A 63 -2.63 19.12 -6.47
CA THR A 63 -2.50 20.21 -5.49
C THR A 63 -1.57 19.75 -4.39
N ARG A 64 -0.52 20.51 -4.11
CA ARG A 64 0.46 20.27 -3.05
C ARG A 64 0.10 21.02 -1.77
N TYR A 65 0.22 20.37 -0.62
CA TYR A 65 0.09 20.93 0.70
C TYR A 65 1.39 20.71 1.48
N SER A 66 1.92 21.77 2.09
CA SER A 66 3.09 21.64 2.95
C SER A 66 2.72 20.95 4.26
N VAL A 67 3.52 19.99 4.68
CA VAL A 67 3.38 19.29 5.96
C VAL A 67 3.98 20.12 7.09
N VAL A 68 3.30 20.15 8.22
CA VAL A 68 3.74 20.84 9.44
C VAL A 68 3.58 19.91 10.62
N GLY A 69 4.64 19.76 11.42
CA GLY A 69 4.61 18.96 12.66
C GLY A 69 5.18 17.54 12.52
N ALA A 70 5.63 17.14 11.33
CA ALA A 70 6.36 15.89 11.17
C ALA A 70 7.69 15.93 11.96
N PRO A 71 8.09 14.86 12.65
CA PRO A 71 9.40 14.79 13.27
C PRO A 71 10.52 14.95 12.23
N PRO A 72 11.62 15.65 12.56
CA PRO A 72 12.74 15.79 11.64
C PRO A 72 13.34 14.45 11.23
N GLY A 73 13.68 14.29 9.96
CA GLY A 73 14.31 13.07 9.43
C GLY A 73 13.37 11.87 9.36
N THR A 74 12.07 12.14 9.27
CA THR A 74 11.04 11.12 9.12
C THR A 74 10.55 11.13 7.68
N ASP A 75 10.62 9.98 7.04
CA ASP A 75 10.01 9.74 5.74
C ASP A 75 8.53 9.34 5.92
N LEU A 76 7.64 9.84 5.05
CA LEU A 76 6.21 9.50 5.06
C LEU A 76 5.95 8.45 3.98
N GLU A 77 5.65 7.23 4.39
CA GLU A 77 5.60 6.07 3.49
C GLU A 77 4.18 5.53 3.25
N ALA A 78 3.26 5.83 4.15
CA ALA A 78 1.90 5.31 4.06
C ALA A 78 0.86 6.36 4.44
N MET A 79 -0.32 6.29 3.83
CA MET A 79 -1.42 7.21 4.11
C MET A 79 -2.78 6.51 4.03
N ALA A 80 -3.66 6.80 4.98
CA ALA A 80 -5.06 6.37 4.97
C ALA A 80 -6.00 7.53 5.28
N TRP A 81 -7.03 7.72 4.47
CA TRP A 81 -8.13 8.62 4.79
C TRP A 81 -9.00 8.02 5.92
N VAL A 82 -9.43 8.86 6.86
CA VAL A 82 -10.25 8.47 8.01
C VAL A 82 -11.65 9.03 7.88
N ASP A 83 -11.77 10.35 7.85
CA ASP A 83 -13.02 11.07 7.68
C ASP A 83 -12.75 12.54 7.31
N GLY A 84 -13.65 13.19 6.58
CA GLY A 84 -13.56 14.60 6.23
C GLY A 84 -12.15 15.03 5.79
N THR A 85 -11.47 15.82 6.61
CA THR A 85 -10.09 16.29 6.35
C THR A 85 -9.02 15.54 7.16
N ARG A 86 -9.38 14.43 7.78
CA ARG A 86 -8.51 13.65 8.67
C ARG A 86 -7.91 12.43 8.00
N PHE A 87 -6.63 12.23 8.24
CA PHE A 87 -5.84 11.14 7.69
C PHE A 87 -4.94 10.52 8.76
N LEU A 88 -4.50 9.30 8.52
CA LEU A 88 -3.36 8.72 9.23
C LEU A 88 -2.19 8.54 8.28
N LEU A 89 -0.97 8.72 8.79
CA LEU A 89 0.25 8.49 8.06
C LEU A 89 1.14 7.51 8.83
N GLY A 90 1.76 6.61 8.09
CA GLY A 90 2.83 5.75 8.56
C GLY A 90 4.18 6.38 8.22
N THR A 91 5.13 6.24 9.14
CA THR A 91 6.46 6.79 8.96
C THR A 91 7.51 5.71 8.87
N GLU A 92 8.64 6.11 8.33
CA GLU A 92 9.89 5.39 8.42
C GLU A 92 11.01 6.37 8.78
N THR A 93 12.10 5.88 9.35
CA THR A 93 13.29 6.68 9.63
C THR A 93 14.54 5.97 9.17
N GLN A 94 15.61 6.73 8.94
CA GLN A 94 16.91 6.18 8.56
C GLN A 94 17.70 5.59 9.75
N GLU A 95 17.11 5.58 10.96
CA GLU A 95 17.72 5.00 12.15
C GLU A 95 17.76 3.47 12.07
N LYS A 96 18.93 2.89 12.31
CA LYS A 96 19.15 1.45 12.27
C LYS A 96 18.67 0.76 13.53
N GLU A 97 18.20 -0.48 13.38
CA GLU A 97 17.80 -1.36 14.49
C GLU A 97 16.75 -0.74 15.41
N ARG A 98 15.94 0.18 14.88
CA ARG A 98 14.85 0.79 15.64
C ARG A 98 13.76 -0.23 15.96
N LEU A 99 13.12 -0.04 17.10
CA LEU A 99 12.10 -0.95 17.62
C LEU A 99 10.68 -0.52 17.26
N SER A 100 10.48 0.68 16.74
CA SER A 100 9.15 1.19 16.35
C SER A 100 9.26 2.28 15.31
N ASP A 101 8.16 2.49 14.57
CA ASP A 101 7.92 3.68 13.77
C ASP A 101 6.65 4.40 14.23
N THR A 102 6.59 5.70 13.94
CA THR A 102 5.52 6.57 14.43
C THR A 102 4.32 6.53 13.51
N ILE A 103 3.14 6.60 14.11
CA ILE A 103 1.87 6.84 13.40
C ILE A 103 1.48 8.29 13.68
N LEU A 104 1.19 9.04 12.62
CA LEU A 104 0.78 10.43 12.68
C LEU A 104 -0.71 10.57 12.35
N ASP A 105 -1.42 11.40 13.12
CA ASP A 105 -2.76 11.92 12.77
C ASP A 105 -2.57 13.21 11.98
N GLY A 106 -3.01 13.23 10.73
CA GLY A 106 -2.88 14.36 9.83
C GLY A 106 -4.22 15.01 9.55
N ARG A 107 -4.22 16.34 9.40
CA ARG A 107 -5.42 17.10 9.04
C ARG A 107 -5.09 18.22 8.06
N LEU A 108 -5.95 18.37 7.07
CA LEU A 108 -5.92 19.55 6.22
C LEU A 108 -6.53 20.74 6.99
N ASP A 109 -5.72 21.73 7.30
CA ASP A 109 -6.10 22.95 8.00
C ASP A 109 -5.49 24.19 7.34
N ALA A 110 -6.32 25.17 7.02
CA ALA A 110 -5.95 26.45 6.43
C ALA A 110 -4.92 26.36 5.26
N GLY A 111 -5.07 25.34 4.40
CA GLY A 111 -4.20 25.14 3.24
C GLY A 111 -2.85 24.49 3.56
N ARG A 112 -2.68 23.97 4.77
CA ARG A 112 -1.52 23.16 5.20
C ARG A 112 -1.97 21.81 5.71
N PHE A 113 -1.08 20.84 5.67
CA PHE A 113 -1.31 19.51 6.20
C PHE A 113 -0.61 19.39 7.56
N VAL A 114 -1.39 19.49 8.64
CA VAL A 114 -0.86 19.49 10.01
C VAL A 114 -0.86 18.07 10.55
N VAL A 115 0.29 17.58 11.03
CA VAL A 115 0.44 16.22 11.56
C VAL A 115 0.88 16.25 13.02
N ASN A 116 0.41 15.25 13.80
CA ASN A 116 0.78 15.05 15.19
C ASN A 116 0.97 13.56 15.47
N PRO A 117 1.98 13.16 16.26
CA PRO A 117 2.15 11.77 16.68
C PRO A 117 0.95 11.29 17.50
N VAL A 118 0.41 10.10 17.17
CA VAL A 118 -0.72 9.49 17.90
C VAL A 118 -0.39 8.11 18.45
N GLY A 119 0.69 7.51 18.04
CA GLY A 119 1.14 6.22 18.53
C GLY A 119 2.36 5.69 17.79
N ASN A 120 2.83 4.55 18.23
CA ASN A 120 3.93 3.84 17.60
C ASN A 120 3.52 2.41 17.25
N LEU A 121 3.96 1.94 16.10
CA LEU A 121 3.96 0.54 15.75
C LEU A 121 5.23 -0.10 16.33
N ASP A 122 5.08 -0.83 17.42
CA ASP A 122 6.18 -1.50 18.12
C ASP A 122 6.48 -2.85 17.46
N TYR A 123 7.67 -3.00 16.92
CA TYR A 123 8.15 -4.20 16.22
C TYR A 123 8.47 -5.38 17.15
N ALA A 124 8.60 -5.14 18.47
CA ALA A 124 8.76 -6.20 19.46
C ALA A 124 7.57 -7.18 19.47
N ARG A 125 6.39 -6.75 19.00
CA ARG A 125 5.20 -7.63 18.81
C ARG A 125 5.49 -8.81 17.89
N TRP A 126 6.39 -8.63 16.95
CA TRP A 126 6.84 -9.67 16.02
C TRP A 126 8.26 -10.18 16.34
N GLN A 127 8.84 -9.76 17.47
CA GLN A 127 10.23 -10.04 17.83
C GLN A 127 11.22 -9.61 16.73
N LEU A 128 10.94 -8.48 16.10
CA LEU A 128 11.75 -7.89 15.05
C LEU A 128 12.30 -6.54 15.48
N ALA A 129 13.33 -6.09 14.78
CA ALA A 129 13.83 -4.72 14.74
C ALA A 129 13.87 -4.29 13.27
N ALA A 130 13.54 -3.04 13.00
CA ALA A 130 13.61 -2.52 11.64
C ALA A 130 15.07 -2.15 11.32
N PRO A 131 15.63 -2.63 10.20
CA PRO A 131 16.82 -2.05 9.62
C PRO A 131 16.52 -0.64 9.13
N ASP A 132 17.54 0.09 8.74
CA ASP A 132 17.37 1.35 8.03
C ASP A 132 16.49 1.18 6.79
N ASN A 133 15.72 2.20 6.47
CA ASN A 133 14.87 2.26 5.27
C ASN A 133 13.91 1.08 5.13
N ARG A 134 13.18 0.75 6.21
CA ARG A 134 12.09 -0.25 6.23
C ARG A 134 11.14 0.03 7.37
N GLY A 135 10.03 0.61 7.07
CA GLY A 135 9.06 1.04 8.05
C GLY A 135 7.63 0.61 7.78
N ILE A 136 6.71 1.51 8.07
CA ILE A 136 5.29 1.34 7.79
C ILE A 136 5.02 1.73 6.34
N GLU A 137 4.88 0.77 5.47
CA GLU A 137 4.71 0.95 4.02
C GLU A 137 3.24 0.95 3.56
N GLY A 138 2.36 0.48 4.37
CA GLY A 138 0.95 0.46 4.06
C GLY A 138 0.08 0.70 5.28
N ILE A 139 -0.93 1.54 5.12
CA ILE A 139 -1.93 1.78 6.14
C ILE A 139 -3.31 1.88 5.49
N CYS A 140 -4.31 1.28 6.10
CA CYS A 140 -5.70 1.47 5.71
C CYS A 140 -6.60 1.65 6.93
N HIS A 141 -7.69 2.41 6.75
CA HIS A 141 -8.74 2.58 7.72
C HIS A 141 -9.98 1.79 7.28
N VAL A 142 -10.49 0.92 8.13
CA VAL A 142 -11.67 0.09 7.84
C VAL A 142 -12.43 -0.22 9.13
N ASP A 143 -13.73 0.04 9.15
CA ASP A 143 -14.60 -0.25 10.30
C ASP A 143 -14.09 0.31 11.64
N GLY A 144 -13.51 1.50 11.59
CA GLY A 144 -12.93 2.18 12.76
C GLY A 144 -11.61 1.59 13.26
N LEU A 145 -11.04 0.63 12.54
CA LEU A 145 -9.75 0.01 12.82
C LEU A 145 -8.69 0.51 11.84
N PHE A 146 -7.44 0.51 12.26
CA PHE A 146 -6.30 0.78 11.40
C PHE A 146 -5.52 -0.50 11.18
N VAL A 147 -5.24 -0.82 9.92
CA VAL A 147 -4.40 -1.95 9.54
C VAL A 147 -3.12 -1.41 8.94
N LEU A 148 -1.99 -1.91 9.40
CA LEU A 148 -0.66 -1.47 9.01
C LEU A 148 0.14 -2.65 8.48
N ALA A 149 0.85 -2.45 7.39
CA ALA A 149 1.82 -3.40 6.83
C ALA A 149 3.21 -2.78 6.84
N THR A 150 4.24 -3.62 6.97
CA THR A 150 5.63 -3.19 7.00
C THR A 150 6.48 -3.92 5.97
N GLU A 151 7.59 -3.33 5.55
CA GLU A 151 8.60 -3.99 4.69
C GLU A 151 9.43 -5.05 5.42
N LEU A 152 9.20 -5.26 6.71
CA LEU A 152 9.92 -6.26 7.49
C LEU A 152 9.61 -7.68 7.03
N VAL A 153 10.54 -8.60 7.22
CA VAL A 153 10.39 -9.99 6.81
C VAL A 153 10.95 -10.94 7.85
N GLU A 154 10.08 -11.77 8.41
CA GLU A 154 10.44 -12.90 9.24
C GLU A 154 10.93 -14.09 8.38
N ARG A 155 12.01 -14.74 8.80
CA ARG A 155 12.65 -15.85 8.06
C ARG A 155 12.92 -17.10 8.91
N GLN A 156 12.63 -17.08 10.21
CA GLN A 156 12.91 -18.19 11.11
C GLN A 156 11.94 -19.36 10.87
N ARG A 157 10.70 -19.06 10.48
CA ARG A 157 9.73 -20.06 10.07
C ARG A 157 9.90 -20.41 8.60
N LYS A 158 9.56 -21.64 8.21
CA LYS A 158 9.59 -22.05 6.79
C LYS A 158 8.75 -21.09 5.94
N GLY A 159 9.41 -20.40 5.03
CA GLY A 159 8.81 -19.36 4.19
C GLY A 159 9.34 -17.97 4.53
N ARG A 160 8.65 -16.98 4.02
CA ARG A 160 8.89 -15.55 4.26
C ARG A 160 7.58 -14.94 4.68
N TRP A 161 7.60 -14.16 5.74
CA TRP A 161 6.38 -13.65 6.36
C TRP A 161 6.54 -12.17 6.68
N ALA A 162 5.58 -11.38 6.26
CA ALA A 162 5.54 -9.95 6.53
C ALA A 162 4.64 -9.68 7.74
N PRO A 163 5.05 -8.81 8.68
CA PRO A 163 4.20 -8.37 9.78
C PRO A 163 3.04 -7.51 9.29
N VAL A 164 1.86 -7.77 9.82
CA VAL A 164 0.67 -6.92 9.67
C VAL A 164 0.08 -6.68 11.05
N GLY A 165 -0.10 -5.39 11.41
CA GLY A 165 -0.71 -4.96 12.66
C GLY A 165 -2.12 -4.45 12.46
N MET A 166 -2.99 -4.69 13.42
CA MET A 166 -4.29 -4.06 13.49
C MET A 166 -4.43 -3.30 14.81
N PHE A 167 -4.78 -2.02 14.74
CA PHE A 167 -4.94 -1.14 15.88
C PHE A 167 -6.40 -0.70 16.03
N ASP A 168 -6.94 -0.89 17.21
CA ASP A 168 -8.23 -0.34 17.61
C ASP A 168 -8.01 0.95 18.42
N PRO A 169 -8.31 2.13 17.87
CA PRO A 169 -8.10 3.39 18.56
C PRO A 169 -9.05 3.59 19.77
N LYS A 170 -10.18 2.90 19.82
CA LYS A 170 -11.15 3.01 20.93
C LYS A 170 -10.63 2.31 22.19
N THR A 171 -10.11 1.12 22.05
CA THR A 171 -9.56 0.31 23.13
C THR A 171 -8.05 0.51 23.30
N ARG A 172 -7.38 1.15 22.33
CA ARG A 172 -5.93 1.30 22.22
C ARG A 172 -5.21 -0.03 22.21
N SER A 173 -5.86 -1.07 21.71
CA SER A 173 -5.31 -2.42 21.62
C SER A 173 -4.73 -2.69 20.23
N TRP A 174 -3.73 -3.56 20.22
CA TRP A 174 -3.07 -4.05 19.03
C TRP A 174 -3.30 -5.55 18.87
N THR A 175 -3.45 -5.98 17.63
CA THR A 175 -3.34 -7.39 17.22
C THR A 175 -2.27 -7.52 16.16
N ALA A 176 -1.39 -8.50 16.32
CA ALA A 176 -0.26 -8.73 15.43
C ALA A 176 -0.45 -10.04 14.65
N HIS A 177 -0.27 -10.02 13.35
CA HIS A 177 -0.40 -11.16 12.46
C HIS A 177 0.79 -11.26 11.50
N TRP A 178 0.86 -12.36 10.78
CA TRP A 178 1.87 -12.64 9.79
C TRP A 178 1.21 -12.97 8.46
N VAL A 179 1.63 -12.33 7.37
CA VAL A 179 1.17 -12.65 6.01
C VAL A 179 2.30 -13.28 5.23
N ARG A 180 2.04 -14.42 4.60
CA ARG A 180 3.03 -15.11 3.79
C ARG A 180 3.34 -14.32 2.52
N LEU A 181 4.63 -14.12 2.26
CA LEU A 181 5.10 -13.59 0.99
C LEU A 181 5.20 -14.72 -0.05
N THR A 182 4.77 -14.44 -1.27
CA THR A 182 4.67 -15.45 -2.34
C THR A 182 5.93 -15.57 -3.17
N SER A 183 6.86 -14.63 -3.04
CA SER A 183 8.12 -14.58 -3.76
C SER A 183 9.34 -14.80 -2.86
N LYS A 184 10.50 -15.02 -3.48
CA LYS A 184 11.77 -15.18 -2.75
C LYS A 184 12.35 -13.87 -2.24
N THR A 185 11.95 -12.75 -2.79
CA THR A 185 12.55 -11.44 -2.52
C THR A 185 11.55 -10.36 -2.10
N GLY A 186 10.28 -10.50 -2.44
CA GLY A 186 9.23 -9.51 -2.21
C GLY A 186 9.05 -9.10 -0.76
N ARG A 187 8.47 -7.93 -0.55
CA ARG A 187 8.08 -7.32 0.72
C ARG A 187 6.75 -6.63 0.50
N LEU A 188 6.01 -6.35 1.56
CA LEU A 188 4.81 -5.51 1.45
C LEU A 188 5.24 -4.05 1.31
N ALA A 189 4.72 -3.36 0.29
CA ALA A 189 5.03 -1.98 -0.03
C ALA A 189 3.78 -1.08 -0.07
N ALA A 190 2.59 -1.64 -0.02
CA ALA A 190 1.34 -0.89 0.06
C ALA A 190 0.21 -1.77 0.55
N LEU A 191 -0.83 -1.15 1.12
CA LEU A 191 -2.00 -1.84 1.66
C LEU A 191 -3.27 -1.04 1.44
N SER A 192 -4.34 -1.73 1.05
CA SER A 192 -5.70 -1.19 1.03
C SER A 192 -6.67 -2.23 1.57
N CYS A 193 -7.71 -1.81 2.31
CA CYS A 193 -8.64 -2.72 2.96
C CYS A 193 -10.09 -2.40 2.65
N LYS A 194 -10.93 -3.43 2.70
CA LYS A 194 -12.38 -3.32 2.64
C LYS A 194 -13.04 -4.18 3.70
N LEU A 195 -14.22 -3.76 4.13
CA LEU A 195 -15.13 -4.61 4.88
C LEU A 195 -15.95 -5.44 3.88
N VAL A 196 -15.86 -6.77 3.98
CA VAL A 196 -16.66 -7.70 3.17
C VAL A 196 -17.48 -8.57 4.12
N GLY A 197 -18.76 -8.26 4.26
CA GLY A 197 -19.55 -8.77 5.38
C GLY A 197 -18.97 -8.29 6.70
N GLU A 198 -18.63 -9.20 7.60
CA GLU A 198 -17.97 -8.89 8.89
C GLU A 198 -16.44 -9.03 8.83
N SER A 199 -15.90 -9.39 7.68
CA SER A 199 -14.48 -9.67 7.51
C SER A 199 -13.72 -8.48 6.95
N ILE A 200 -12.56 -8.18 7.52
CA ILE A 200 -11.60 -7.26 6.93
C ILE A 200 -10.81 -8.02 5.87
N VAL A 201 -10.92 -7.58 4.63
CA VAL A 201 -10.16 -8.13 3.51
C VAL A 201 -9.18 -7.06 3.04
N ALA A 202 -7.91 -7.44 2.96
CA ALA A 202 -6.84 -6.59 2.47
C ALA A 202 -6.42 -6.99 1.06
N LEU A 203 -6.04 -5.99 0.29
CA LEU A 203 -5.25 -6.09 -0.93
C LEU A 203 -3.91 -5.40 -0.65
N ALA A 204 -2.80 -6.05 -0.94
CA ALA A 204 -1.47 -5.52 -0.68
C ALA A 204 -0.56 -5.66 -1.91
N VAL A 205 0.37 -4.74 -2.08
CA VAL A 205 1.46 -4.89 -3.05
C VAL A 205 2.60 -5.65 -2.41
N GLU A 206 2.95 -6.80 -2.97
CA GLU A 206 4.22 -7.47 -2.71
C GLU A 206 5.19 -7.09 -3.83
N ARG A 207 6.25 -6.34 -3.52
CA ARG A 207 7.24 -5.92 -4.50
C ARG A 207 8.67 -6.13 -4.04
N HIS A 208 9.55 -6.26 -4.99
CA HIS A 208 11.01 -6.15 -4.93
C HIS A 208 11.54 -6.31 -6.36
N TYR A 209 12.83 -6.08 -6.61
CA TYR A 209 13.41 -6.21 -7.95
C TYR A 209 12.87 -7.43 -8.73
N GLY A 210 12.19 -7.17 -9.85
CA GLY A 210 11.60 -8.19 -10.72
C GLY A 210 10.36 -8.90 -10.15
N VAL A 211 9.80 -8.44 -9.03
CA VAL A 211 8.54 -8.92 -8.45
C VAL A 211 7.61 -7.76 -8.24
N SER A 212 6.39 -7.88 -8.70
CA SER A 212 5.30 -6.99 -8.33
C SER A 212 3.98 -7.76 -8.41
N ARG A 213 3.32 -7.96 -7.28
CA ARG A 213 2.12 -8.79 -7.13
C ARG A 213 1.10 -8.11 -6.26
N LEU A 214 -0.18 -8.31 -6.59
CA LEU A 214 -1.27 -8.02 -5.69
C LEU A 214 -1.62 -9.29 -4.90
N LEU A 215 -1.52 -9.20 -3.59
CA LEU A 215 -1.90 -10.26 -2.66
C LEU A 215 -3.23 -9.89 -2.01
N ARG A 216 -4.16 -10.85 -1.97
CA ARG A 216 -5.44 -10.69 -1.27
C ARG A 216 -5.49 -11.63 -0.08
N PHE A 217 -5.87 -11.11 1.08
CA PHE A 217 -5.99 -11.92 2.31
C PHE A 217 -7.03 -11.34 3.27
N GLN A 218 -7.55 -12.21 4.11
CA GLN A 218 -8.45 -11.83 5.20
C GLN A 218 -7.65 -11.62 6.48
N ILE A 219 -7.95 -10.54 7.20
CA ILE A 219 -7.33 -10.23 8.49
C ILE A 219 -8.28 -10.67 9.59
N PRO A 220 -7.86 -11.62 10.45
CA PRO A 220 -8.67 -12.09 11.55
C PRO A 220 -8.87 -11.00 12.61
N ARG A 221 -10.08 -10.83 13.10
CA ARG A 221 -10.40 -9.97 14.25
C ARG A 221 -10.21 -10.69 15.59
N GLY A 222 -9.80 -11.94 15.56
CA GLY A 222 -9.61 -12.79 16.72
C GLY A 222 -8.22 -12.67 17.36
N PRO A 223 -7.76 -13.75 18.02
CA PRO A 223 -6.48 -13.75 18.71
C PRO A 223 -5.31 -13.36 17.79
N GLU A 224 -4.34 -12.66 18.34
CA GLU A 224 -3.10 -12.31 17.64
C GLU A 224 -2.22 -13.53 17.32
N GLY A 225 -1.18 -13.35 16.52
CA GLY A 225 -0.23 -14.41 16.17
C GLY A 225 -0.69 -15.31 15.01
N GLN A 226 -1.75 -14.92 14.27
CA GLN A 226 -2.22 -15.72 13.14
C GLN A 226 -1.26 -15.63 11.96
N TRP A 227 -1.08 -16.77 11.28
CA TRP A 227 -0.27 -16.93 10.08
C TRP A 227 -1.19 -17.03 8.87
N ILE A 228 -1.24 -15.99 8.07
CA ILE A 228 -2.20 -15.79 7.00
C ILE A 228 -1.59 -16.19 5.66
N GLU A 229 -2.22 -17.13 4.96
CA GLU A 229 -1.88 -17.48 3.59
C GLU A 229 -2.69 -16.60 2.63
N PRO A 230 -2.06 -15.70 1.85
CA PRO A 230 -2.77 -14.90 0.88
C PRO A 230 -3.06 -15.68 -0.39
N THR A 231 -4.02 -15.19 -1.17
CA THR A 231 -4.18 -15.56 -2.57
C THR A 231 -3.42 -14.57 -3.45
N LEU A 232 -2.83 -15.05 -4.54
CA LEU A 232 -2.30 -14.18 -5.58
C LEU A 232 -3.48 -13.60 -6.37
N ALA A 233 -3.76 -12.32 -6.16
CA ALA A 233 -4.85 -11.63 -6.84
C ALA A 233 -4.46 -11.20 -8.27
N ALA A 234 -3.23 -10.73 -8.47
CA ALA A 234 -2.66 -10.43 -9.78
C ALA A 234 -1.14 -10.48 -9.74
N ASP A 235 -0.50 -10.93 -10.81
CA ASP A 235 0.94 -10.74 -11.04
C ASP A 235 1.13 -9.56 -12.00
N LEU A 236 1.57 -8.42 -11.47
CA LEU A 236 1.72 -7.19 -12.23
C LEU A 236 2.89 -7.27 -13.22
N SER A 237 3.82 -8.23 -13.05
CA SER A 237 4.90 -8.46 -14.01
C SER A 237 4.40 -9.05 -15.32
N GLU A 238 3.24 -9.69 -15.32
CA GLU A 238 2.57 -10.17 -16.53
C GLU A 238 1.81 -9.07 -17.27
N LEU A 239 1.51 -7.95 -16.57
CA LEU A 239 0.73 -6.84 -17.11
C LEU A 239 1.61 -5.68 -17.57
N LEU A 240 2.81 -5.54 -17.01
CA LEU A 240 3.67 -4.35 -17.14
C LEU A 240 5.13 -4.73 -17.39
N SER A 241 5.75 -4.07 -18.37
CA SER A 241 7.18 -4.19 -18.64
C SER A 241 7.71 -2.85 -19.19
N PRO A 242 8.77 -2.24 -18.61
CA PRO A 242 9.43 -2.65 -17.36
C PRO A 242 8.51 -2.49 -16.16
N LEU A 243 8.81 -3.22 -15.07
CA LEU A 243 8.07 -3.12 -13.83
C LEU A 243 8.35 -1.78 -13.14
N PRO A 244 7.31 -0.99 -12.85
CA PRO A 244 7.47 0.20 -12.03
C PRO A 244 7.70 -0.15 -10.55
N ASN A 245 8.25 0.82 -9.81
CA ASN A 245 8.33 0.76 -8.36
C ASN A 245 6.99 1.22 -7.76
N PHE A 246 6.13 0.30 -7.35
CA PHE A 246 4.83 0.62 -6.77
C PHE A 246 4.93 0.78 -5.25
N GLU A 247 4.50 1.96 -4.75
CA GLU A 247 4.54 2.34 -3.33
C GLU A 247 3.15 2.71 -2.77
N GLY A 248 2.15 2.86 -3.60
CA GLY A 248 0.80 3.20 -3.17
C GLY A 248 -0.26 2.29 -3.78
N LEU A 249 -1.34 2.04 -3.04
CA LEU A 249 -2.44 1.19 -3.46
C LEU A 249 -3.77 1.68 -2.91
N VAL A 250 -4.77 1.79 -3.79
CA VAL A 250 -6.19 1.90 -3.42
C VAL A 250 -6.97 0.79 -4.09
N TRP A 251 -7.76 0.07 -3.33
CA TRP A 251 -8.73 -0.91 -3.83
C TRP A 251 -10.10 -0.25 -3.97
N MET A 252 -10.52 0.05 -5.21
CA MET A 252 -11.74 0.78 -5.52
C MET A 252 -13.00 -0.06 -5.33
N GLU A 253 -14.15 0.60 -5.10
CA GLU A 253 -15.44 -0.06 -4.87
C GLU A 253 -15.88 -0.98 -6.00
N ASP A 254 -15.54 -0.65 -7.26
CA ASP A 254 -15.83 -1.47 -8.44
C ASP A 254 -14.95 -2.74 -8.55
N GLY A 255 -14.06 -2.95 -7.59
CA GLY A 255 -13.12 -4.06 -7.54
C GLY A 255 -11.82 -3.82 -8.31
N SER A 256 -11.68 -2.69 -9.01
CA SER A 256 -10.41 -2.28 -9.61
C SER A 256 -9.41 -1.86 -8.54
N ALA A 257 -8.13 -1.77 -8.88
CA ALA A 257 -7.11 -1.21 -8.02
C ALA A 257 -6.38 -0.07 -8.73
N VAL A 258 -6.04 0.97 -7.97
CA VAL A 258 -5.16 2.04 -8.42
C VAL A 258 -3.85 1.91 -7.68
N VAL A 259 -2.74 1.80 -8.42
CA VAL A 259 -1.39 1.72 -7.85
C VAL A 259 -0.57 2.93 -8.26
N LEU A 260 0.18 3.49 -7.32
CA LEU A 260 1.04 4.65 -7.49
C LEU A 260 2.50 4.22 -7.59
N THR A 261 3.27 4.87 -8.46
CA THR A 261 4.72 4.64 -8.58
C THR A 261 5.52 5.71 -7.87
N ASP A 262 6.51 5.26 -7.10
CA ASP A 262 7.64 6.09 -6.70
C ASP A 262 8.51 6.43 -7.93
N ASN A 263 8.97 7.68 -8.01
CA ASN A 263 9.83 8.19 -9.07
C ASN A 263 11.28 8.48 -8.61
N GLN A 264 11.62 8.21 -7.35
CA GLN A 264 12.98 8.38 -6.82
C GLN A 264 13.84 7.11 -6.89
N HIS A 265 13.22 5.94 -7.13
CA HIS A 265 13.99 4.71 -7.27
C HIS A 265 15.12 4.91 -8.31
N ARG A 266 16.29 4.34 -8.06
CA ARG A 266 17.51 4.52 -8.90
C ARG A 266 17.28 4.33 -10.40
N THR A 267 16.32 3.50 -10.78
CA THR A 267 15.97 3.23 -12.18
C THR A 267 14.89 4.16 -12.72
N ALA A 268 14.19 4.91 -11.88
CA ALA A 268 13.07 5.78 -12.25
C ALA A 268 13.35 7.27 -11.96
N THR A 269 14.53 7.61 -11.42
CA THR A 269 14.93 9.01 -11.13
C THR A 269 14.73 9.90 -12.34
N GLY A 270 13.97 10.98 -12.17
CA GLY A 270 13.61 11.92 -13.23
C GLY A 270 12.42 11.49 -14.09
N GLN A 271 11.81 10.33 -13.83
CA GLN A 271 10.53 9.98 -14.43
C GLN A 271 9.38 10.54 -13.58
N PRO A 272 8.27 10.98 -14.18
CA PRO A 272 7.12 11.42 -13.40
C PRO A 272 6.47 10.23 -12.68
N SER A 273 5.91 10.48 -11.49
CA SER A 273 5.04 9.52 -10.82
C SER A 273 3.81 9.21 -11.68
N ARG A 274 3.30 7.99 -11.59
CA ARG A 274 2.17 7.52 -12.39
C ARG A 274 1.17 6.76 -11.53
N LEU A 275 -0.09 6.91 -11.89
CA LEU A 275 -1.17 6.03 -11.44
C LEU A 275 -1.44 4.98 -12.53
N TYR A 276 -1.54 3.72 -12.10
CA TYR A 276 -1.94 2.60 -12.95
C TYR A 276 -3.26 2.05 -12.44
N VAL A 277 -4.27 2.06 -13.29
CA VAL A 277 -5.56 1.44 -12.98
C VAL A 277 -5.50 -0.02 -13.41
N ILE A 278 -5.61 -0.92 -12.46
CA ILE A 278 -5.69 -2.37 -12.68
C ILE A 278 -7.17 -2.74 -12.67
N PRO A 279 -7.75 -3.18 -13.79
CA PRO A 279 -9.18 -3.45 -13.85
C PRO A 279 -9.56 -4.65 -12.98
N SER A 280 -10.77 -4.65 -12.42
CA SER A 280 -11.29 -5.74 -11.58
C SER A 280 -11.22 -7.11 -12.28
N SER A 281 -11.34 -7.16 -13.61
CA SER A 281 -11.20 -8.38 -14.40
C SER A 281 -9.78 -8.98 -14.37
N ALA A 282 -8.76 -8.21 -14.02
CA ALA A 282 -7.38 -8.67 -13.85
C ALA A 282 -7.06 -9.07 -12.39
N ILE A 283 -7.94 -8.76 -11.44
CA ILE A 283 -7.82 -9.07 -10.00
C ILE A 283 -8.74 -10.27 -9.71
N GLN A 284 -8.19 -11.37 -9.19
CA GLN A 284 -8.91 -12.63 -8.92
C GLN A 284 -9.37 -12.73 -7.46
#